data_03b1ac9929cb4718ed8d3f1f337d22d0
#
_entry.id   03b1ac9929cb4718ed8d3f1f337d22d0
#
_cell.length_a   1.000
_cell.length_b   1.000
_cell.length_c   1.000
_cell.angle_alpha   90.00
_cell.angle_beta   90.00
_cell.angle_gamma   90.00
#
_symmetry.space_group_name_H-M   'P 1'
#
loop_
_entity.id
_entity.type
_entity.pdbx_description
1 polymer ?
#
loop_
_entity_poly.entity_id
_entity_poly.type
_entity_poly.pdbx_seq_one_letter_code
_entity_poly.pdbx_strand_id
1 'polypeptide(L)'
;MTLDLEKTYTDVKRTDWFYNDVYWATITGTMSGTGAAFEPNAPMTRAMLVTTLYNRASPTELDFKSSRFQDVEADVWYTAPIEWAASRGIVSGTGQGGFTFDTPTLETFSPAAPVTRQDAAVILYQYAQLLGADTETTTYPLNSFPDGWDTSLYARDAMAWAVAQGIFQGSDGKLLPGEPLTRAQAAAVLHKFANELYSQDMDETALGEAPVHPVPDAGYLLGDIIYRYRIPEVELPGVDTAQVNQEIQNAYGQLYEDAIASMEQGIPPVVDEIGYFWNVRKYGDKILSLVTWERSNETNYRFRVWNISMETGQQWNTGEAVLELSEDSLEGYELAAQEALDAAFDKWLEFRGLTGEGLVEELRQQTLSPENLSLEGVPLFFGTDGQLWMAGCVWHDVGSQRRFVCLPLGDLARFWDR
;
A
#
# COMPACT_ATOMS: atom_id res chain seq x y z
N MET A 1 -25.96 -32.27 3.35
CA MET A 1 -24.96 -33.11 4.05
C MET A 1 -24.18 -32.23 4.99
N THR A 2 -24.21 -32.50 6.28
CA THR A 2 -23.38 -31.72 7.23
C THR A 2 -21.95 -32.20 7.09
N LEU A 3 -21.00 -31.27 6.89
CA LEU A 3 -19.58 -31.58 6.82
C LEU A 3 -19.13 -32.15 8.17
N ASP A 4 -18.41 -33.25 8.16
CA ASP A 4 -17.79 -33.84 9.35
C ASP A 4 -16.29 -33.58 9.33
N LEU A 5 -15.85 -32.57 10.10
CA LEU A 5 -14.44 -32.15 10.11
C LEU A 5 -13.49 -33.24 10.56
N GLU A 6 -13.92 -34.13 11.49
CA GLU A 6 -13.07 -35.22 11.99
C GLU A 6 -12.80 -36.28 10.91
N LYS A 7 -13.64 -36.33 9.87
CA LYS A 7 -13.38 -37.12 8.67
C LYS A 7 -12.63 -36.38 7.59
N THR A 8 -12.71 -35.08 7.62
CA THR A 8 -12.05 -34.21 6.64
C THR A 8 -10.60 -33.97 7.01
N TYR A 9 -10.33 -33.67 8.28
CA TYR A 9 -9.01 -33.37 8.81
C TYR A 9 -8.63 -34.28 9.95
N THR A 10 -7.45 -34.87 9.86
CA THR A 10 -6.96 -35.83 10.87
C THR A 10 -6.54 -35.17 12.18
N ASP A 11 -6.34 -33.87 12.16
CA ASP A 11 -5.80 -33.04 13.25
C ASP A 11 -6.80 -32.03 13.82
N VAL A 12 -8.11 -32.18 13.52
CA VAL A 12 -9.18 -31.32 14.05
C VAL A 12 -10.21 -32.23 14.75
N LYS A 13 -10.45 -31.95 16.04
CA LYS A 13 -11.40 -32.69 16.87
C LYS A 13 -12.51 -31.78 17.38
N ARG A 14 -13.70 -32.34 17.63
CA ARG A 14 -14.85 -31.59 18.18
C ARG A 14 -14.57 -30.93 19.53
N THR A 15 -13.60 -31.44 20.26
CA THR A 15 -13.18 -30.93 21.57
C THR A 15 -12.21 -29.74 21.46
N ASP A 16 -11.70 -29.45 20.27
CA ASP A 16 -10.74 -28.35 20.07
C ASP A 16 -11.48 -27.02 20.15
N TRP A 17 -10.87 -26.04 20.81
CA TRP A 17 -11.44 -24.72 21.00
C TRP A 17 -11.76 -24.01 19.68
N PHE A 18 -11.02 -24.32 18.63
CA PHE A 18 -11.12 -23.72 17.29
C PHE A 18 -12.06 -24.51 16.35
N TYR A 19 -12.71 -25.62 16.81
CA TYR A 19 -13.48 -26.50 15.94
C TYR A 19 -14.55 -25.76 15.13
N ASN A 20 -15.33 -24.90 15.77
CA ASN A 20 -16.40 -24.15 15.11
C ASN A 20 -15.87 -23.13 14.10
N ASP A 21 -14.72 -22.50 14.39
CA ASP A 21 -14.10 -21.52 13.52
C ASP A 21 -13.50 -22.20 12.28
N VAL A 22 -12.86 -23.34 12.46
CA VAL A 22 -12.35 -24.15 11.34
C VAL A 22 -13.50 -24.73 10.52
N TYR A 23 -14.61 -25.14 11.17
CA TYR A 23 -15.82 -25.57 10.47
C TYR A 23 -16.37 -24.45 9.58
N TRP A 24 -16.56 -23.26 10.14
CA TRP A 24 -16.99 -22.09 9.39
C TRP A 24 -16.05 -21.78 8.24
N ALA A 25 -14.74 -21.69 8.50
CA ALA A 25 -13.74 -21.37 7.48
C ALA A 25 -13.73 -22.37 6.31
N THR A 26 -13.98 -23.67 6.63
CA THR A 26 -14.01 -24.74 5.63
C THR A 26 -15.29 -24.69 4.79
N ILE A 27 -16.47 -24.54 5.41
CA ILE A 27 -17.74 -24.55 4.67
C ILE A 27 -17.94 -23.29 3.82
N THR A 28 -17.35 -22.16 4.24
CA THR A 28 -17.38 -20.90 3.48
C THR A 28 -16.28 -20.82 2.42
N GLY A 29 -15.36 -21.78 2.38
CA GLY A 29 -14.21 -21.74 1.48
C GLY A 29 -13.17 -20.67 1.87
N THR A 30 -13.32 -20.03 3.04
CA THR A 30 -12.38 -18.98 3.52
C THR A 30 -10.99 -19.57 3.76
N MET A 31 -10.92 -20.75 4.37
CA MET A 31 -9.67 -21.50 4.55
C MET A 31 -9.89 -22.98 4.26
N SER A 32 -8.86 -23.63 3.75
CA SER A 32 -8.81 -25.08 3.52
C SER A 32 -7.56 -25.69 4.14
N GLY A 33 -7.58 -27.02 4.34
CA GLY A 33 -6.40 -27.77 4.76
C GLY A 33 -5.39 -27.97 3.63
N THR A 34 -4.23 -28.53 4.00
CA THR A 34 -3.15 -28.94 3.08
C THR A 34 -3.25 -30.44 2.73
N GLY A 35 -4.46 -30.88 2.37
CA GLY A 35 -4.80 -32.29 2.13
C GLY A 35 -5.64 -32.86 3.29
N ALA A 36 -5.16 -33.93 3.95
CA ALA A 36 -5.86 -34.58 5.06
C ALA A 36 -5.69 -33.86 6.43
N ALA A 37 -4.95 -32.78 6.49
CA ALA A 37 -4.70 -32.00 7.71
C ALA A 37 -5.10 -30.53 7.52
N PHE A 38 -5.59 -29.87 8.58
CA PHE A 38 -5.82 -28.43 8.62
C PHE A 38 -4.58 -27.67 9.06
N GLU A 39 -3.71 -28.32 9.82
CA GLU A 39 -2.50 -27.74 10.42
C GLU A 39 -2.79 -26.55 11.36
N PRO A 40 -3.65 -26.73 12.38
CA PRO A 40 -4.15 -25.63 13.21
C PRO A 40 -3.06 -24.84 13.93
N ASN A 41 -1.94 -25.49 14.27
CA ASN A 41 -0.82 -24.87 14.99
C ASN A 41 0.27 -24.31 14.07
N ALA A 42 0.17 -24.53 12.75
CA ALA A 42 1.10 -23.93 11.80
C ALA A 42 0.91 -22.41 11.73
N PRO A 43 1.96 -21.64 11.51
CA PRO A 43 1.84 -20.18 11.35
C PRO A 43 1.03 -19.84 10.09
N MET A 44 0.15 -18.85 10.22
CA MET A 44 -0.50 -18.21 9.08
C MET A 44 0.50 -17.27 8.41
N THR A 45 0.72 -17.43 7.10
CA THR A 45 1.61 -16.49 6.37
C THR A 45 0.84 -15.25 5.90
N ARG A 46 1.58 -14.17 5.58
CA ARG A 46 1.01 -12.95 5.02
C ARG A 46 0.28 -13.23 3.70
N ALA A 47 0.88 -14.03 2.82
CA ALA A 47 0.24 -14.43 1.56
C ALA A 47 -1.04 -15.23 1.79
N MET A 48 -1.06 -16.16 2.74
CA MET A 48 -2.28 -16.94 3.08
C MET A 48 -3.40 -16.02 3.55
N LEU A 49 -3.14 -15.08 4.46
CA LEU A 49 -4.16 -14.16 4.97
C LEU A 49 -4.77 -13.33 3.84
N VAL A 50 -3.95 -12.75 3.00
CA VAL A 50 -4.42 -11.94 1.87
C VAL A 50 -5.22 -12.77 0.87
N THR A 51 -4.79 -14.02 0.61
CA THR A 51 -5.52 -14.94 -0.27
C THR A 51 -6.90 -15.32 0.29
N THR A 52 -7.05 -15.42 1.62
CA THR A 52 -8.38 -15.66 2.20
C THR A 52 -9.35 -14.51 1.93
N LEU A 53 -8.87 -13.25 2.02
CA LEU A 53 -9.66 -12.06 1.71
C LEU A 53 -9.99 -11.96 0.22
N TYR A 54 -9.01 -12.26 -0.64
CA TYR A 54 -9.19 -12.31 -2.09
C TYR A 54 -10.26 -13.33 -2.50
N ASN A 55 -10.16 -14.56 -2.00
CA ASN A 55 -11.11 -15.63 -2.31
C ASN A 55 -12.53 -15.27 -1.85
N ARG A 56 -12.63 -14.59 -0.70
CA ARG A 56 -13.90 -14.13 -0.16
C ARG A 56 -14.50 -12.99 -0.99
N ALA A 57 -13.69 -12.03 -1.42
CA ALA A 57 -14.10 -10.92 -2.27
C ALA A 57 -14.52 -11.40 -3.68
N SER A 58 -14.02 -12.58 -4.11
CA SER A 58 -14.30 -13.17 -5.43
C SER A 58 -14.24 -12.15 -6.58
N PRO A 59 -13.17 -11.37 -6.70
CA PRO A 59 -13.09 -10.32 -7.71
C PRO A 59 -13.16 -10.93 -9.11
N THR A 60 -14.00 -10.35 -9.96
CA THR A 60 -14.44 -10.98 -11.20
C THR A 60 -13.43 -10.94 -12.34
N GLU A 61 -12.41 -10.09 -12.30
CA GLU A 61 -11.46 -10.01 -13.44
C GLU A 61 -10.13 -9.34 -13.08
N LEU A 62 -9.24 -10.04 -12.39
CA LEU A 62 -7.88 -9.54 -12.25
C LEU A 62 -6.87 -10.66 -12.47
N ASP A 63 -6.44 -10.84 -13.72
CA ASP A 63 -5.36 -11.76 -14.09
C ASP A 63 -3.99 -11.06 -13.88
N PHE A 64 -3.67 -10.74 -12.62
CA PHE A 64 -2.35 -10.22 -12.28
C PHE A 64 -1.30 -11.32 -12.42
N LYS A 65 -0.49 -11.24 -13.47
CA LYS A 65 0.59 -12.19 -13.74
C LYS A 65 1.92 -11.81 -13.11
N SER A 66 2.07 -10.55 -12.73
CA SER A 66 3.28 -10.01 -12.10
C SER A 66 2.95 -9.23 -10.85
N SER A 67 3.95 -8.92 -10.04
CA SER A 67 3.78 -8.17 -8.80
C SER A 67 4.66 -6.92 -8.77
N ARG A 68 4.17 -5.88 -8.09
CA ARG A 68 4.96 -4.70 -7.72
C ARG A 68 6.04 -5.02 -6.68
N PHE A 69 5.90 -6.12 -5.97
CA PHE A 69 6.84 -6.56 -4.94
C PHE A 69 7.90 -7.47 -5.54
N GLN A 70 9.19 -7.20 -5.25
CA GLN A 70 10.30 -7.95 -5.86
C GLN A 70 10.39 -9.40 -5.40
N ASP A 71 9.85 -9.72 -4.22
CA ASP A 71 9.86 -11.03 -3.59
C ASP A 71 8.55 -11.82 -3.81
N VAL A 72 7.68 -11.33 -4.67
CA VAL A 72 6.46 -12.01 -5.11
C VAL A 72 6.70 -12.59 -6.49
N GLU A 73 6.78 -13.91 -6.57
CA GLU A 73 6.98 -14.63 -7.83
C GLU A 73 5.78 -14.43 -8.76
N ALA A 74 6.04 -14.40 -10.08
CA ALA A 74 4.99 -14.32 -11.08
C ALA A 74 4.23 -15.64 -11.22
N ASP A 75 2.95 -15.58 -11.58
CA ASP A 75 2.10 -16.74 -11.90
C ASP A 75 2.00 -17.81 -10.78
N VAL A 76 2.22 -17.44 -9.50
CA VAL A 76 1.98 -18.34 -8.38
C VAL A 76 0.66 -18.03 -7.68
N TRP A 77 0.17 -18.94 -6.84
CA TRP A 77 -1.17 -18.87 -6.22
C TRP A 77 -1.46 -17.60 -5.41
N TYR A 78 -0.44 -16.90 -4.94
CA TYR A 78 -0.57 -15.66 -4.16
C TYR A 78 -0.30 -14.39 -4.96
N THR A 79 0.15 -14.48 -6.22
CA THR A 79 0.50 -13.29 -7.02
C THR A 79 -0.71 -12.37 -7.21
N ALA A 80 -1.79 -12.91 -7.76
CA ALA A 80 -3.02 -12.15 -7.98
C ALA A 80 -3.66 -11.65 -6.66
N PRO A 81 -3.79 -12.47 -5.60
CA PRO A 81 -4.25 -12.00 -4.30
C PRO A 81 -3.46 -10.83 -3.72
N ILE A 82 -2.14 -10.89 -3.77
CA ILE A 82 -1.28 -9.82 -3.23
C ILE A 82 -1.42 -8.54 -4.04
N GLU A 83 -1.40 -8.62 -5.37
CA GLU A 83 -1.59 -7.45 -6.23
C GLU A 83 -2.99 -6.84 -6.11
N TRP A 84 -4.02 -7.68 -6.02
CA TRP A 84 -5.37 -7.23 -5.72
C TRP A 84 -5.44 -6.45 -4.41
N ALA A 85 -4.90 -6.99 -3.34
CA ALA A 85 -4.92 -6.34 -2.04
C ALA A 85 -4.08 -5.05 -2.01
N ALA A 86 -2.93 -5.06 -2.68
CA ALA A 86 -2.07 -3.88 -2.79
C ALA A 86 -2.70 -2.78 -3.66
N SER A 87 -3.35 -3.15 -4.76
CA SER A 87 -4.05 -2.18 -5.63
C SER A 87 -5.21 -1.49 -4.93
N ARG A 88 -5.77 -2.08 -3.88
CA ARG A 88 -6.88 -1.54 -3.09
C ARG A 88 -6.45 -0.93 -1.76
N GLY A 89 -5.15 -0.82 -1.50
CA GLY A 89 -4.65 -0.27 -0.24
C GLY A 89 -4.90 -1.15 1.00
N ILE A 90 -5.29 -2.42 0.81
CA ILE A 90 -5.48 -3.37 1.91
C ILE A 90 -4.14 -3.76 2.53
N VAL A 91 -3.11 -3.87 1.69
CA VAL A 91 -1.74 -4.17 2.10
C VAL A 91 -0.74 -3.22 1.47
N SER A 92 0.34 -3.01 2.19
CA SER A 92 1.57 -2.38 1.71
C SER A 92 2.74 -3.34 1.90
N GLY A 93 3.89 -2.99 1.35
CA GLY A 93 5.13 -3.72 1.60
C GLY A 93 5.49 -3.77 3.08
N THR A 94 6.36 -4.71 3.45
CA THR A 94 6.84 -4.90 4.84
C THR A 94 7.88 -3.87 5.26
N GLY A 95 8.01 -2.76 4.46
CA GLY A 95 8.68 -1.54 4.85
C GLY A 95 10.10 -1.70 5.41
N GLN A 96 10.96 -2.34 4.64
CA GLN A 96 12.33 -1.87 4.50
C GLN A 96 12.47 -1.23 3.10
N GLY A 97 11.33 -0.92 2.49
CA GLY A 97 11.20 0.00 1.39
C GLY A 97 11.24 1.45 1.85
N GLY A 98 12.19 1.77 2.67
CA GLY A 98 12.78 3.09 2.63
C GLY A 98 13.58 3.07 1.35
N PHE A 99 13.42 4.10 0.50
CA PHE A 99 14.32 4.33 -0.59
C PHE A 99 15.74 4.06 -0.10
N THR A 100 16.30 2.89 -0.41
CA THR A 100 17.73 2.74 -0.36
C THR A 100 18.22 3.47 -1.59
N PHE A 101 19.09 4.44 -1.38
CA PHE A 101 19.51 5.46 -2.31
C PHE A 101 20.20 4.93 -3.59
N ASP A 102 20.29 3.65 -3.83
CA ASP A 102 20.96 3.08 -5.00
C ASP A 102 20.08 2.29 -5.96
N THR A 103 18.91 1.88 -5.53
CA THR A 103 17.85 1.34 -6.38
C THR A 103 16.54 1.65 -5.67
N PRO A 104 15.43 1.94 -6.36
CA PRO A 104 14.15 1.73 -5.74
C PRO A 104 14.21 0.26 -5.34
N THR A 105 14.38 -0.02 -4.06
CA THR A 105 14.12 -1.34 -3.56
C THR A 105 12.65 -1.50 -3.84
N LEU A 106 12.33 -2.23 -4.88
CA LEU A 106 10.99 -2.73 -5.11
C LEU A 106 10.54 -3.20 -3.74
N GLU A 107 9.44 -2.67 -3.27
CA GLU A 107 8.93 -3.04 -1.95
C GLU A 107 8.89 -4.55 -1.85
N THR A 108 9.23 -5.09 -0.69
CA THR A 108 9.06 -6.50 -0.41
C THR A 108 7.73 -6.70 0.29
N PHE A 109 7.01 -7.74 -0.07
CA PHE A 109 5.76 -8.13 0.61
C PHE A 109 6.00 -9.14 1.72
N SER A 110 7.05 -9.92 1.63
CA SER A 110 7.38 -11.05 2.51
C SER A 110 6.27 -12.13 2.54
N PRO A 111 5.91 -12.74 1.39
CA PRO A 111 4.75 -13.61 1.26
C PRO A 111 4.77 -14.82 2.20
N ALA A 112 5.95 -15.38 2.45
CA ALA A 112 6.16 -16.55 3.32
C ALA A 112 6.33 -16.18 4.81
N ALA A 113 6.47 -14.89 5.16
CA ALA A 113 6.61 -14.49 6.55
C ALA A 113 5.32 -14.77 7.34
N PRO A 114 5.42 -15.27 8.57
CA PRO A 114 4.27 -15.35 9.47
C PRO A 114 3.64 -13.97 9.68
N VAL A 115 2.32 -13.88 9.57
CA VAL A 115 1.60 -12.64 9.86
C VAL A 115 1.49 -12.46 11.38
N THR A 116 1.93 -11.30 11.88
CA THR A 116 1.75 -10.97 13.30
C THR A 116 0.30 -10.55 13.58
N ARG A 117 -0.09 -10.59 14.86
CA ARG A 117 -1.44 -10.20 15.27
C ARG A 117 -1.73 -8.73 14.92
N GLN A 118 -0.76 -7.84 15.12
CA GLN A 118 -0.90 -6.43 14.74
C GLN A 118 -0.95 -6.21 13.23
N ASP A 119 -0.18 -6.95 12.43
CA ASP A 119 -0.23 -6.85 10.97
C ASP A 119 -1.56 -7.40 10.43
N ALA A 120 -2.06 -8.49 11.01
CA ALA A 120 -3.37 -9.01 10.66
C ALA A 120 -4.48 -8.00 10.99
N ALA A 121 -4.40 -7.32 12.14
CA ALA A 121 -5.34 -6.25 12.50
C ALA A 121 -5.32 -5.11 11.47
N VAL A 122 -4.13 -4.68 11.01
CA VAL A 122 -4.00 -3.64 9.97
C VAL A 122 -4.64 -4.09 8.66
N ILE A 123 -4.34 -5.30 8.20
CA ILE A 123 -4.91 -5.84 6.96
C ILE A 123 -6.44 -5.91 7.02
N LEU A 124 -7.00 -6.41 8.12
CA LEU A 124 -8.45 -6.51 8.32
C LEU A 124 -9.11 -5.14 8.45
N TYR A 125 -8.47 -4.20 9.14
CA TYR A 125 -8.93 -2.82 9.29
C TYR A 125 -9.01 -2.10 7.94
N GLN A 126 -7.96 -2.20 7.11
CA GLN A 126 -7.95 -1.62 5.77
C GLN A 126 -9.02 -2.27 4.87
N TYR A 127 -9.20 -3.59 4.99
CA TYR A 127 -10.24 -4.27 4.24
C TYR A 127 -11.65 -3.85 4.70
N ALA A 128 -11.89 -3.70 6.01
CA ALA A 128 -13.14 -3.18 6.54
C ALA A 128 -13.44 -1.76 6.04
N GLN A 129 -12.44 -0.89 6.01
CA GLN A 129 -12.59 0.47 5.46
C GLN A 129 -12.93 0.46 3.97
N LEU A 130 -12.31 -0.43 3.19
CA LEU A 130 -12.66 -0.61 1.77
C LEU A 130 -14.13 -1.00 1.61
N LEU A 131 -14.65 -1.83 2.52
CA LEU A 131 -16.05 -2.24 2.54
C LEU A 131 -17.01 -1.16 3.08
N GLY A 132 -16.50 0.02 3.48
CA GLY A 132 -17.31 1.11 4.03
C GLY A 132 -17.73 0.89 5.49
N ALA A 133 -17.09 -0.05 6.22
CA ALA A 133 -17.38 -0.26 7.64
C ALA A 133 -17.02 0.98 8.46
N ASP A 134 -17.79 1.22 9.54
CA ASP A 134 -17.41 2.18 10.55
C ASP A 134 -16.17 1.67 11.31
N THR A 135 -15.04 2.33 11.09
CA THR A 135 -13.77 2.01 11.73
C THR A 135 -13.32 3.11 12.69
N GLU A 136 -14.16 4.10 12.98
CA GLU A 136 -13.84 5.11 13.97
C GLU A 136 -13.64 4.48 15.35
N THR A 137 -12.51 4.78 15.96
CA THR A 137 -12.18 4.30 17.30
C THR A 137 -11.18 5.22 17.97
N THR A 138 -11.05 5.04 19.28
CA THR A 138 -9.95 5.62 20.06
C THR A 138 -8.98 4.52 20.45
N THR A 139 -7.77 4.86 20.86
CA THR A 139 -6.80 3.86 21.34
C THR A 139 -7.12 3.32 22.76
N TYR A 140 -8.20 3.80 23.37
CA TYR A 140 -8.64 3.41 24.73
C TYR A 140 -8.82 1.87 24.88
N PRO A 141 -9.37 1.11 23.90
CA PRO A 141 -9.50 -0.35 24.00
C PRO A 141 -8.20 -1.10 24.30
N LEU A 142 -7.04 -0.56 23.90
CA LEU A 142 -5.74 -1.15 24.18
C LEU A 142 -5.43 -1.21 25.70
N ASN A 143 -6.00 -0.34 26.51
CA ASN A 143 -5.84 -0.34 27.97
C ASN A 143 -6.44 -1.59 28.64
N SER A 144 -7.26 -2.36 27.93
CA SER A 144 -7.81 -3.62 28.44
C SER A 144 -6.77 -4.72 28.56
N PHE A 145 -5.57 -4.51 28.01
CA PHE A 145 -4.48 -5.48 28.02
C PHE A 145 -3.20 -4.85 28.60
N PRO A 146 -2.46 -5.57 29.46
CA PRO A 146 -1.24 -5.05 30.05
C PRO A 146 -0.14 -4.75 29.03
N ASP A 147 -0.17 -5.42 27.88
CA ASP A 147 0.75 -5.27 26.75
C ASP A 147 0.10 -4.58 25.53
N GLY A 148 -1.06 -3.96 25.70
CA GLY A 148 -1.76 -3.29 24.59
C GLY A 148 -0.93 -2.18 23.94
N TRP A 149 -0.13 -1.47 24.74
CA TRP A 149 0.75 -0.40 24.26
C TRP A 149 2.08 -0.89 23.65
N ASP A 150 2.35 -2.20 23.69
CA ASP A 150 3.44 -2.81 22.92
C ASP A 150 3.08 -2.89 21.41
N THR A 151 1.82 -2.59 21.07
CA THR A 151 1.38 -2.44 19.68
C THR A 151 2.16 -1.31 19.02
N SER A 152 2.78 -1.62 17.88
CA SER A 152 3.53 -0.66 17.07
C SER A 152 2.66 0.52 16.65
N LEU A 153 3.23 1.71 16.55
CA LEU A 153 2.50 2.95 16.32
C LEU A 153 1.58 2.86 15.08
N TYR A 154 2.09 2.30 13.97
CA TYR A 154 1.34 2.13 12.72
C TYR A 154 0.10 1.23 12.84
N ALA A 155 0.03 0.37 13.86
CA ALA A 155 -1.02 -0.62 14.03
C ALA A 155 -2.00 -0.30 15.18
N ARG A 156 -1.78 0.80 15.91
CA ARG A 156 -2.55 1.10 17.13
C ARG A 156 -4.03 1.30 16.86
N ASP A 157 -4.39 2.07 15.86
CA ASP A 157 -5.80 2.33 15.53
C ASP A 157 -6.49 1.05 15.04
N ALA A 158 -5.82 0.31 14.16
CA ALA A 158 -6.32 -0.96 13.66
C ALA A 158 -6.51 -2.00 14.78
N MET A 159 -5.54 -2.12 15.68
CA MET A 159 -5.62 -3.04 16.80
C MET A 159 -6.68 -2.60 17.81
N ALA A 160 -6.79 -1.30 18.10
CA ALA A 160 -7.81 -0.75 19.00
C ALA A 160 -9.22 -1.00 18.46
N TRP A 161 -9.42 -0.75 17.16
CA TRP A 161 -10.68 -1.07 16.48
C TRP A 161 -10.98 -2.57 16.57
N ALA A 162 -10.04 -3.42 16.23
CA ALA A 162 -10.24 -4.86 16.23
C ALA A 162 -10.53 -5.43 17.64
N VAL A 163 -9.97 -4.80 18.68
CA VAL A 163 -10.31 -5.10 20.08
C VAL A 163 -11.71 -4.61 20.43
N ALA A 164 -12.08 -3.38 20.04
CA ALA A 164 -13.40 -2.81 20.30
C ALA A 164 -14.51 -3.64 19.66
N GLN A 165 -14.27 -4.16 18.45
CA GLN A 165 -15.20 -5.03 17.72
C GLN A 165 -15.15 -6.50 18.18
N GLY A 166 -14.32 -6.84 19.17
CA GLY A 166 -14.20 -8.21 19.67
C GLY A 166 -13.51 -9.19 18.72
N ILE A 167 -12.92 -8.69 17.61
CA ILE A 167 -12.19 -9.48 16.63
C ILE A 167 -10.92 -10.05 17.29
N PHE A 168 -10.18 -9.22 18.02
CA PHE A 168 -9.04 -9.62 18.84
C PHE A 168 -9.41 -9.57 20.34
N GLN A 169 -9.37 -10.73 21.01
CA GLN A 169 -9.72 -10.85 22.43
C GLN A 169 -8.52 -11.22 23.33
N GLY A 170 -7.33 -11.22 22.73
CA GLY A 170 -6.12 -11.62 23.46
C GLY A 170 -6.01 -13.14 23.69
N SER A 171 -4.94 -13.52 24.40
CA SER A 171 -4.70 -14.89 24.87
C SER A 171 -4.04 -14.79 26.25
N ASP A 172 -4.52 -15.57 27.22
CA ASP A 172 -4.02 -15.53 28.61
C ASP A 172 -3.96 -14.13 29.22
N GLY A 173 -4.93 -13.26 28.88
CA GLY A 173 -5.04 -11.89 29.36
C GLY A 173 -4.06 -10.90 28.72
N LYS A 174 -3.38 -11.28 27.64
CA LYS A 174 -2.47 -10.44 26.85
C LYS A 174 -2.92 -10.31 25.42
N LEU A 175 -2.62 -9.17 24.80
CA LEU A 175 -2.93 -8.91 23.39
C LEU A 175 -1.92 -9.56 22.44
N LEU A 176 -0.65 -9.61 22.81
CA LEU A 176 0.47 -10.22 22.10
C LEU A 176 0.60 -9.67 20.65
N PRO A 177 0.71 -8.35 20.45
CA PRO A 177 0.61 -7.74 19.11
C PRO A 177 1.70 -8.20 18.13
N GLY A 178 2.91 -8.47 18.62
CA GLY A 178 4.04 -8.91 17.81
C GLY A 178 4.09 -10.42 17.55
N GLU A 179 3.24 -11.22 18.20
CA GLU A 179 3.25 -12.68 18.01
C GLU A 179 2.55 -13.11 16.72
N PRO A 180 3.09 -14.12 16.02
CA PRO A 180 2.44 -14.69 14.84
C PRO A 180 1.08 -15.32 15.16
N LEU A 181 0.13 -15.22 14.25
CA LEU A 181 -1.11 -16.00 14.28
C LEU A 181 -0.84 -17.43 13.82
N THR A 182 -1.40 -18.40 14.55
CA THR A 182 -1.56 -19.75 14.02
C THR A 182 -2.75 -19.82 13.07
N ARG A 183 -2.83 -20.86 12.24
CA ARG A 183 -3.95 -21.04 11.32
C ARG A 183 -5.30 -21.19 12.05
N ALA A 184 -5.33 -21.83 13.20
CA ALA A 184 -6.53 -21.91 14.04
C ALA A 184 -6.93 -20.53 14.60
N GLN A 185 -5.97 -19.75 15.06
CA GLN A 185 -6.22 -18.37 15.53
C GLN A 185 -6.69 -17.48 14.37
N ALA A 186 -6.10 -17.62 13.19
CA ALA A 186 -6.54 -16.89 12.01
C ALA A 186 -7.99 -17.27 11.61
N ALA A 187 -8.38 -18.55 11.67
CA ALA A 187 -9.76 -18.96 11.43
C ALA A 187 -10.74 -18.30 12.42
N ALA A 188 -10.38 -18.25 13.72
CA ALA A 188 -11.20 -17.59 14.74
C ALA A 188 -11.31 -16.06 14.52
N VAL A 189 -10.21 -15.41 14.18
CA VAL A 189 -10.18 -13.97 13.87
C VAL A 189 -11.02 -13.66 12.64
N LEU A 190 -10.85 -14.42 11.55
CA LEU A 190 -11.61 -14.27 10.30
C LEU A 190 -13.10 -14.53 10.48
N HIS A 191 -13.47 -15.51 11.30
CA HIS A 191 -14.87 -15.80 11.61
C HIS A 191 -15.55 -14.65 12.37
N LYS A 192 -14.89 -14.11 13.39
CA LYS A 192 -15.36 -12.92 14.13
C LYS A 192 -15.43 -11.68 13.24
N PHE A 193 -14.40 -11.46 12.45
CA PHE A 193 -14.36 -10.37 11.49
C PHE A 193 -15.52 -10.44 10.48
N ALA A 194 -15.80 -11.63 9.95
CA ALA A 194 -16.92 -11.82 9.04
C ALA A 194 -18.28 -11.54 9.71
N ASN A 195 -18.47 -12.02 10.95
CA ASN A 195 -19.71 -11.78 11.69
C ASN A 195 -19.92 -10.30 11.98
N GLU A 196 -18.85 -9.55 12.32
CA GLU A 196 -18.93 -8.12 12.56
C GLU A 196 -19.30 -7.35 11.30
N LEU A 197 -18.67 -7.66 10.18
CA LEU A 197 -19.02 -7.05 8.90
C LEU A 197 -20.47 -7.29 8.48
N TYR A 198 -20.98 -8.51 8.65
CA TYR A 198 -22.38 -8.83 8.30
C TYR A 198 -23.41 -8.16 9.22
N SER A 199 -23.01 -7.81 10.44
CA SER A 199 -23.91 -7.08 11.37
C SER A 199 -24.12 -5.63 10.97
N GLN A 200 -23.29 -5.06 10.09
CA GLN A 200 -23.28 -3.64 9.71
C GLN A 200 -24.01 -3.34 8.38
N ASP A 201 -24.80 -4.26 7.82
CA ASP A 201 -25.52 -4.07 6.54
C ASP A 201 -24.60 -3.58 5.40
N MET A 202 -23.44 -4.23 5.25
CA MET A 202 -22.40 -3.84 4.31
C MET A 202 -22.84 -4.09 2.87
N ASP A 203 -22.66 -3.09 2.05
CA ASP A 203 -22.84 -3.20 0.61
C ASP A 203 -21.66 -3.96 -0.02
N GLU A 204 -21.80 -5.27 -0.22
CA GLU A 204 -20.78 -6.08 -0.92
C GLU A 204 -20.54 -5.61 -2.36
N THR A 205 -21.44 -4.81 -2.93
CA THR A 205 -21.24 -4.16 -4.22
C THR A 205 -20.24 -2.99 -4.14
N ALA A 206 -19.93 -2.50 -2.93
CA ALA A 206 -18.87 -1.52 -2.69
C ALA A 206 -17.45 -2.08 -2.94
N LEU A 207 -17.30 -3.40 -3.08
CA LEU A 207 -16.10 -4.04 -3.62
C LEU A 207 -15.92 -3.81 -5.13
N GLY A 208 -16.60 -2.81 -5.68
CA GLY A 208 -16.45 -2.36 -7.06
C GLY A 208 -14.99 -2.42 -7.53
N GLU A 209 -14.79 -2.46 -8.82
CA GLU A 209 -13.46 -2.47 -9.44
C GLU A 209 -12.55 -1.43 -8.78
N ALA A 210 -11.27 -1.77 -8.61
CA ALA A 210 -10.30 -0.81 -8.08
C ALA A 210 -10.40 0.48 -8.89
N PRO A 211 -10.40 1.67 -8.26
CA PRO A 211 -10.56 2.93 -8.99
C PRO A 211 -9.42 3.19 -9.99
N VAL A 212 -8.35 2.40 -9.89
CA VAL A 212 -7.20 2.47 -10.81
C VAL A 212 -6.72 1.05 -11.12
N HIS A 213 -6.66 0.72 -12.41
CA HIS A 213 -6.14 -0.55 -12.90
C HIS A 213 -5.11 -0.33 -14.02
N PRO A 214 -4.17 -1.26 -14.25
CA PRO A 214 -3.16 -1.09 -15.28
C PRO A 214 -3.67 -1.44 -16.67
N VAL A 215 -3.44 -0.57 -17.66
CA VAL A 215 -3.71 -0.82 -19.08
C VAL A 215 -2.60 -0.18 -19.94
N PRO A 216 -1.58 -0.91 -20.36
CA PRO A 216 -1.32 -2.34 -20.16
C PRO A 216 -0.68 -2.67 -18.80
N ASP A 217 -0.74 -3.94 -18.39
CA ASP A 217 0.13 -4.55 -17.38
C ASP A 217 1.08 -5.51 -18.12
N ALA A 218 2.29 -5.06 -18.41
CA ALA A 218 3.20 -5.79 -19.28
C ALA A 218 4.60 -5.87 -18.69
N GLY A 219 5.17 -7.07 -18.70
CA GLY A 219 6.56 -7.34 -18.37
C GLY A 219 7.29 -7.98 -19.55
N TYR A 220 8.48 -7.49 -19.87
CA TYR A 220 9.29 -7.97 -20.96
C TYR A 220 10.69 -8.32 -20.47
N LEU A 221 11.24 -9.45 -20.91
CA LEU A 221 12.60 -9.86 -20.63
C LEU A 221 13.48 -9.61 -21.86
N LEU A 222 14.50 -8.78 -21.71
CA LEU A 222 15.54 -8.59 -22.72
C LEU A 222 16.92 -8.84 -22.09
N GLY A 223 17.59 -9.92 -22.48
CA GLY A 223 18.76 -10.41 -21.75
C GLY A 223 18.38 -10.89 -20.36
N ASP A 224 19.06 -10.38 -19.32
CA ASP A 224 18.77 -10.67 -17.90
C ASP A 224 17.97 -9.54 -17.23
N ILE A 225 17.50 -8.54 -17.99
CA ILE A 225 16.80 -7.36 -17.47
C ILE A 225 15.30 -7.50 -17.73
N ILE A 226 14.50 -7.25 -16.69
CA ILE A 226 13.04 -7.21 -16.78
C ILE A 226 12.59 -5.75 -16.89
N TYR A 227 11.89 -5.44 -17.97
CA TYR A 227 11.24 -4.14 -18.22
C TYR A 227 9.76 -4.24 -17.86
N ARG A 228 9.23 -3.25 -17.13
CA ARG A 228 7.85 -3.28 -16.63
C ARG A 228 7.10 -2.02 -17.02
N TYR A 229 5.92 -2.19 -17.62
CA TYR A 229 5.07 -1.08 -18.03
C TYR A 229 3.65 -1.27 -17.50
N ARG A 230 3.29 -0.45 -16.54
CA ARG A 230 1.98 -0.41 -15.89
C ARG A 230 1.46 1.01 -16.03
N ILE A 231 0.66 1.26 -17.06
CA ILE A 231 0.02 2.55 -17.29
C ILE A 231 -1.34 2.51 -16.61
N PRO A 232 -1.64 3.43 -15.67
CA PRO A 232 -2.90 3.40 -14.97
C PRO A 232 -4.06 3.85 -15.86
N GLU A 233 -5.20 3.22 -15.70
CA GLU A 233 -6.50 3.70 -16.12
C GLU A 233 -7.37 3.93 -14.89
N VAL A 234 -8.04 5.08 -14.82
CA VAL A 234 -8.92 5.47 -13.71
C VAL A 234 -10.35 5.18 -14.08
N GLU A 235 -11.06 4.43 -13.26
CA GLU A 235 -12.47 4.14 -13.41
C GLU A 235 -13.20 4.42 -12.09
N LEU A 236 -14.10 5.40 -12.08
CA LEU A 236 -14.86 5.79 -10.91
C LEU A 236 -16.37 5.60 -11.22
N PRO A 237 -17.11 4.85 -10.40
CA PRO A 237 -18.52 4.59 -10.63
C PRO A 237 -19.35 5.86 -10.77
N GLY A 238 -19.97 6.04 -11.93
CA GLY A 238 -20.84 7.18 -12.22
C GLY A 238 -20.13 8.53 -12.45
N VAL A 239 -18.80 8.52 -12.57
CA VAL A 239 -17.98 9.71 -12.81
C VAL A 239 -17.27 9.62 -14.17
N ASP A 240 -17.25 10.72 -14.92
CA ASP A 240 -16.53 10.79 -16.19
C ASP A 240 -15.02 10.96 -15.92
N THR A 241 -14.24 9.93 -16.24
CA THR A 241 -12.78 9.89 -16.10
C THR A 241 -12.04 9.98 -17.45
N ALA A 242 -12.75 10.22 -18.54
CA ALA A 242 -12.16 10.22 -19.89
C ALA A 242 -11.03 11.25 -20.05
N GLN A 243 -11.15 12.43 -19.44
CA GLN A 243 -10.12 13.46 -19.51
C GLN A 243 -8.82 13.01 -18.80
N VAL A 244 -8.90 12.52 -17.56
CA VAL A 244 -7.72 12.08 -16.82
C VAL A 244 -7.05 10.90 -17.53
N ASN A 245 -7.82 9.94 -18.04
CA ASN A 245 -7.27 8.82 -18.78
C ASN A 245 -6.59 9.26 -20.09
N GLN A 246 -7.14 10.25 -20.77
CA GLN A 246 -6.48 10.84 -21.93
C GLN A 246 -5.16 11.53 -21.58
N GLU A 247 -5.09 12.25 -20.46
CA GLU A 247 -3.87 12.89 -19.99
C GLU A 247 -2.80 11.84 -19.62
N ILE A 248 -3.18 10.75 -18.97
CA ILE A 248 -2.31 9.62 -18.66
C ILE A 248 -1.79 8.97 -19.95
N GLN A 249 -2.64 8.69 -20.92
CA GLN A 249 -2.24 8.15 -22.21
C GLN A 249 -1.33 9.10 -22.99
N ASN A 250 -1.57 10.39 -22.95
CA ASN A 250 -0.68 11.39 -23.55
C ASN A 250 0.70 11.43 -22.88
N ALA A 251 0.77 11.13 -21.57
CA ALA A 251 2.02 11.11 -20.81
C ALA A 251 2.85 9.85 -21.08
N TYR A 252 2.22 8.69 -21.21
CA TYR A 252 2.89 7.40 -21.18
C TYR A 252 2.69 6.51 -22.41
N GLY A 253 1.61 6.71 -23.18
CA GLY A 253 1.29 5.84 -24.31
C GLY A 253 2.40 5.76 -25.35
N GLN A 254 2.94 6.91 -25.78
CA GLN A 254 4.04 6.95 -26.75
C GLN A 254 5.35 6.36 -26.17
N LEU A 255 5.65 6.61 -24.88
CA LEU A 255 6.83 6.04 -24.22
C LEU A 255 6.77 4.51 -24.21
N TYR A 256 5.58 3.96 -23.97
CA TYR A 256 5.35 2.53 -24.01
C TYR A 256 5.53 1.95 -25.44
N GLU A 257 4.91 2.58 -26.44
CA GLU A 257 5.04 2.13 -27.85
C GLU A 257 6.51 2.15 -28.30
N ASP A 258 7.24 3.22 -27.99
CA ASP A 258 8.67 3.35 -28.31
C ASP A 258 9.51 2.28 -27.62
N ALA A 259 9.19 1.95 -26.37
CA ALA A 259 9.86 0.90 -25.61
C ALA A 259 9.62 -0.47 -26.24
N ILE A 260 8.38 -0.81 -26.61
CA ILE A 260 8.06 -2.07 -27.28
C ILE A 260 8.81 -2.17 -28.61
N ALA A 261 8.78 -1.12 -29.44
CA ALA A 261 9.46 -1.09 -30.73
C ALA A 261 10.98 -1.28 -30.61
N SER A 262 11.60 -0.76 -29.55
CA SER A 262 13.03 -0.95 -29.26
C SER A 262 13.32 -2.39 -28.88
N MET A 263 12.51 -2.99 -28.00
CA MET A 263 12.69 -4.37 -27.53
C MET A 263 12.47 -5.40 -28.66
N GLU A 264 11.53 -5.18 -29.57
CA GLU A 264 11.34 -6.01 -30.76
C GLU A 264 12.59 -6.05 -31.66
N GLN A 265 13.40 -5.00 -31.64
CA GLN A 265 14.67 -4.91 -32.33
C GLN A 265 15.85 -5.44 -31.51
N GLY A 266 15.63 -5.91 -30.29
CA GLY A 266 16.67 -6.36 -29.37
C GLY A 266 17.48 -5.21 -28.79
N ILE A 267 16.94 -3.98 -28.79
CA ILE A 267 17.58 -2.76 -28.28
C ILE A 267 16.96 -2.43 -26.92
N PRO A 268 17.77 -2.19 -25.86
CA PRO A 268 17.24 -1.71 -24.59
C PRO A 268 16.46 -0.40 -24.77
N PRO A 269 15.22 -0.30 -24.22
CA PRO A 269 14.43 0.91 -24.30
C PRO A 269 15.03 2.04 -23.45
N VAL A 270 14.68 3.28 -23.77
CA VAL A 270 15.10 4.46 -22.99
C VAL A 270 14.37 4.53 -21.65
N VAL A 271 13.11 4.14 -21.62
CA VAL A 271 12.31 4.03 -20.40
C VAL A 271 12.27 2.56 -19.99
N ASP A 272 12.83 2.26 -18.82
CA ASP A 272 12.95 0.90 -18.30
C ASP A 272 11.67 0.44 -17.59
N GLU A 273 10.94 1.39 -17.02
CA GLU A 273 9.76 1.10 -16.20
C GLU A 273 8.77 2.27 -16.23
N ILE A 274 7.49 1.94 -16.30
CA ILE A 274 6.38 2.83 -15.97
C ILE A 274 5.58 2.15 -14.88
N GLY A 275 5.34 2.86 -13.78
CA GLY A 275 4.60 2.34 -12.65
C GLY A 275 3.71 3.39 -12.01
N TYR A 276 2.90 2.95 -11.07
CA TYR A 276 2.02 3.84 -10.31
C TYR A 276 1.67 3.26 -8.94
N PHE A 277 1.25 4.14 -8.05
CA PHE A 277 0.46 3.81 -6.86
C PHE A 277 -0.66 4.85 -6.71
N TRP A 278 -1.64 4.55 -5.90
CA TRP A 278 -2.72 5.47 -5.59
C TRP A 278 -3.16 5.35 -4.14
N ASN A 279 -3.72 6.43 -3.64
CA ASN A 279 -4.29 6.54 -2.31
C ASN A 279 -5.64 7.24 -2.40
N VAL A 280 -6.53 6.96 -1.46
CA VAL A 280 -7.79 7.70 -1.28
C VAL A 280 -7.73 8.44 0.05
N ARG A 281 -7.94 9.76 -0.01
CA ARG A 281 -8.10 10.58 1.21
C ARG A 281 -9.34 10.13 1.96
N LYS A 282 -9.20 9.85 3.25
CA LYS A 282 -10.25 9.26 4.09
C LYS A 282 -11.20 10.28 4.72
N TYR A 283 -10.70 11.49 4.98
CA TYR A 283 -11.42 12.54 5.70
C TYR A 283 -11.72 13.71 4.76
N GLY A 284 -12.95 14.27 4.87
CA GLY A 284 -13.44 15.30 3.96
C GLY A 284 -13.84 14.75 2.60
N ASP A 285 -13.63 15.53 1.54
CA ASP A 285 -13.92 15.12 0.17
C ASP A 285 -13.08 13.88 -0.21
N LYS A 286 -13.72 12.91 -0.84
CA LYS A 286 -13.04 11.69 -1.30
C LYS A 286 -12.17 12.03 -2.51
N ILE A 287 -10.88 12.13 -2.28
CA ILE A 287 -9.87 12.43 -3.30
C ILE A 287 -9.04 11.17 -3.57
N LEU A 288 -9.04 10.74 -4.82
CA LEU A 288 -8.09 9.77 -5.33
C LEU A 288 -6.81 10.50 -5.71
N SER A 289 -5.71 10.20 -5.03
CA SER A 289 -4.37 10.65 -5.39
C SER A 289 -3.65 9.54 -6.13
N LEU A 290 -3.45 9.71 -7.42
CA LEU A 290 -2.72 8.79 -8.29
C LEU A 290 -1.33 9.36 -8.54
N VAL A 291 -0.30 8.63 -8.15
CA VAL A 291 1.11 8.96 -8.40
C VAL A 291 1.66 7.96 -9.40
N THR A 292 2.20 8.46 -10.49
CA THR A 292 2.83 7.66 -11.53
C THR A 292 4.31 8.01 -11.64
N TRP A 293 5.10 7.08 -12.15
CA TRP A 293 6.50 7.33 -12.47
C TRP A 293 6.92 6.67 -13.76
N GLU A 294 7.90 7.28 -14.40
CA GLU A 294 8.73 6.66 -15.44
C GLU A 294 10.17 6.59 -14.94
N ARG A 295 10.85 5.48 -15.21
CA ARG A 295 12.27 5.30 -14.91
C ARG A 295 13.06 5.14 -16.20
N SER A 296 14.16 5.86 -16.29
CA SER A 296 15.11 5.77 -17.41
C SER A 296 16.53 5.53 -16.87
N ASN A 297 17.27 4.61 -17.50
CA ASN A 297 18.66 4.31 -17.15
C ASN A 297 18.85 3.95 -15.66
N GLU A 298 17.99 3.10 -15.12
CA GLU A 298 18.05 2.54 -13.76
C GLU A 298 17.94 3.56 -12.60
N THR A 299 18.22 4.84 -12.82
CA THR A 299 18.34 5.84 -11.75
C THR A 299 17.54 7.12 -11.96
N ASN A 300 17.01 7.36 -13.14
CA ASN A 300 16.32 8.61 -13.47
C ASN A 300 14.81 8.41 -13.39
N TYR A 301 14.21 8.90 -12.32
CA TYR A 301 12.77 8.87 -12.12
C TYR A 301 12.15 10.21 -12.43
N ARG A 302 10.98 10.19 -13.08
CA ARG A 302 10.10 11.34 -13.23
C ARG A 302 8.73 10.99 -12.72
N PHE A 303 8.20 11.78 -11.79
CA PHE A 303 6.89 11.58 -11.18
C PHE A 303 5.86 12.53 -11.78
N ARG A 304 4.61 12.06 -11.83
CA ARG A 304 3.42 12.88 -12.08
C ARG A 304 2.36 12.51 -11.06
N VAL A 305 1.52 13.47 -10.71
CA VAL A 305 0.46 13.28 -9.73
C VAL A 305 -0.85 13.78 -10.32
N TRP A 306 -1.91 13.02 -10.11
CA TRP A 306 -3.29 13.41 -10.35
C TRP A 306 -4.06 13.29 -9.06
N ASN A 307 -4.68 14.38 -8.60
CA ASN A 307 -5.61 14.37 -7.49
C ASN A 307 -7.01 14.57 -8.05
N ILE A 308 -7.89 13.59 -7.86
CA ILE A 308 -9.16 13.47 -8.57
C ILE A 308 -10.28 13.31 -7.55
N SER A 309 -11.32 14.16 -7.63
CA SER A 309 -12.55 13.95 -6.87
C SER A 309 -13.22 12.64 -7.29
N MET A 310 -13.44 11.76 -6.36
CA MET A 310 -14.17 10.50 -6.62
C MET A 310 -15.67 10.70 -6.81
N GLU A 311 -16.19 11.91 -6.55
CA GLU A 311 -17.60 12.24 -6.72
C GLU A 311 -17.88 12.98 -8.04
N THR A 312 -16.95 13.87 -8.44
CA THR A 312 -17.18 14.78 -9.57
C THR A 312 -16.21 14.59 -10.75
N GLY A 313 -15.10 13.88 -10.55
CA GLY A 313 -14.01 13.79 -11.51
C GLY A 313 -13.16 15.07 -11.64
N GLN A 314 -13.45 16.11 -10.82
CA GLN A 314 -12.64 17.32 -10.79
C GLN A 314 -11.21 16.97 -10.41
N GLN A 315 -10.25 17.63 -11.06
CA GLN A 315 -8.83 17.42 -10.84
C GLN A 315 -8.19 18.64 -10.18
N TRP A 316 -7.20 18.40 -9.30
CA TRP A 316 -6.31 19.39 -8.72
C TRP A 316 -4.88 19.06 -9.15
N ASN A 317 -4.42 19.74 -10.21
CA ASN A 317 -3.17 19.41 -10.91
C ASN A 317 -2.01 20.33 -10.52
N THR A 318 -2.22 21.30 -9.63
CA THR A 318 -1.18 22.19 -9.13
C THR A 318 -1.00 22.04 -7.63
N GLY A 319 0.22 22.23 -7.14
CA GLY A 319 0.50 22.20 -5.70
C GLY A 319 -0.32 23.23 -4.92
N GLU A 320 -0.54 24.43 -5.49
CA GLU A 320 -1.39 25.46 -4.89
C GLU A 320 -2.83 24.98 -4.69
N ALA A 321 -3.44 24.37 -5.72
CA ALA A 321 -4.81 23.87 -5.64
C ALA A 321 -4.95 22.72 -4.64
N VAL A 322 -3.93 21.87 -4.51
CA VAL A 322 -3.92 20.78 -3.51
C VAL A 322 -3.75 21.33 -2.09
N LEU A 323 -2.89 22.34 -1.93
CA LEU A 323 -2.67 22.99 -0.65
C LEU A 323 -3.93 23.73 -0.18
N GLU A 324 -4.63 24.42 -1.08
CA GLU A 324 -5.92 25.06 -0.79
C GLU A 324 -6.98 24.03 -0.37
N LEU A 325 -7.01 22.87 -1.04
CA LEU A 325 -7.91 21.76 -0.72
C LEU A 325 -7.63 21.14 0.66
N SER A 326 -6.37 21.18 1.12
CA SER A 326 -5.98 20.69 2.44
C SER A 326 -6.24 21.70 3.57
N GLU A 327 -6.64 22.94 3.22
CA GLU A 327 -6.82 24.08 4.13
C GLU A 327 -5.50 24.50 4.83
N ASP A 328 -4.36 24.12 4.28
CA ASP A 328 -3.03 24.41 4.82
C ASP A 328 -2.48 25.74 4.29
N SER A 329 -1.51 26.32 5.00
CA SER A 329 -0.86 27.56 4.60
C SER A 329 0.39 27.29 3.76
N LEU A 330 0.70 28.21 2.85
CA LEU A 330 1.94 28.18 2.07
C LEU A 330 3.18 28.18 2.98
N GLU A 331 3.18 29.00 4.04
CA GLU A 331 4.29 29.07 5.01
C GLU A 331 4.47 27.73 5.74
N GLY A 332 3.37 27.08 6.15
CA GLY A 332 3.39 25.76 6.77
C GLY A 332 3.95 24.70 5.83
N TYR A 333 3.54 24.75 4.55
CA TYR A 333 4.07 23.87 3.51
C TYR A 333 5.59 24.05 3.31
N GLU A 334 6.07 25.29 3.14
CA GLU A 334 7.49 25.57 2.89
C GLU A 334 8.38 25.03 4.01
N LEU A 335 7.99 25.26 5.27
CA LEU A 335 8.70 24.75 6.44
C LEU A 335 8.69 23.21 6.51
N ALA A 336 7.55 22.59 6.29
CA ALA A 336 7.41 21.13 6.33
C ALA A 336 8.19 20.47 5.18
N ALA A 337 8.15 21.03 3.98
CA ALA A 337 8.88 20.54 2.82
C ALA A 337 10.39 20.63 3.03
N GLN A 338 10.85 21.73 3.59
CA GLN A 338 12.25 21.92 3.93
C GLN A 338 12.72 20.90 4.98
N GLU A 339 11.97 20.72 6.08
CA GLU A 339 12.30 19.72 7.11
C GLU A 339 12.32 18.30 6.55
N ALA A 340 11.33 17.93 5.72
CA ALA A 340 11.23 16.61 5.13
C ALA A 340 12.38 16.30 4.17
N LEU A 341 12.74 17.26 3.30
CA LEU A 341 13.86 17.10 2.37
C LEU A 341 15.22 17.07 3.08
N ASP A 342 15.40 17.91 4.11
CA ASP A 342 16.63 17.93 4.90
C ASP A 342 16.83 16.60 5.64
N ALA A 343 15.79 16.07 6.24
CA ALA A 343 15.82 14.75 6.88
C ALA A 343 16.07 13.60 5.89
N ALA A 344 15.52 13.69 4.68
CA ALA A 344 15.79 12.73 3.61
C ALA A 344 17.25 12.80 3.15
N PHE A 345 17.80 14.00 3.03
CA PHE A 345 19.20 14.21 2.68
C PHE A 345 20.14 13.64 3.76
N ASP A 346 19.85 13.86 5.05
CA ASP A 346 20.66 13.31 6.15
C ASP A 346 20.68 11.77 6.13
N LYS A 347 19.54 11.11 5.92
CA LYS A 347 19.47 9.65 5.75
C LYS A 347 20.33 9.17 4.59
N TRP A 348 20.31 9.91 3.49
CA TRP A 348 21.13 9.60 2.34
C TRP A 348 22.62 9.72 2.65
N LEU A 349 23.05 10.78 3.38
CA LEU A 349 24.45 10.95 3.81
C LEU A 349 24.94 9.79 4.67
N GLU A 350 24.14 9.37 5.65
CA GLU A 350 24.45 8.22 6.51
C GLU A 350 24.68 6.96 5.68
N PHE A 351 23.81 6.72 4.71
CA PHE A 351 23.90 5.56 3.84
C PHE A 351 25.16 5.56 2.96
N ARG A 352 25.53 6.72 2.41
CA ARG A 352 26.67 6.87 1.49
C ARG A 352 28.03 7.01 2.18
N GLY A 353 28.04 7.39 3.44
CA GLY A 353 29.28 7.63 4.18
C GLY A 353 30.13 8.77 3.60
N LEU A 354 29.51 9.74 2.94
CA LEU A 354 30.21 10.91 2.38
C LEU A 354 30.71 11.83 3.49
N THR A 355 32.00 12.20 3.43
CA THR A 355 32.68 12.96 4.49
C THR A 355 33.30 14.28 4.03
N GLY A 356 33.07 14.72 2.81
CA GLY A 356 33.61 16.00 2.28
C GLY A 356 32.72 17.19 2.63
N GLU A 357 33.05 18.01 3.65
CA GLU A 357 32.19 19.11 4.12
C GLU A 357 31.71 20.03 3.00
N GLY A 358 32.57 20.44 2.05
CA GLY A 358 32.19 21.34 0.97
C GLY A 358 31.22 20.73 -0.05
N LEU A 359 31.42 19.46 -0.39
CA LEU A 359 30.54 18.72 -1.30
C LEU A 359 29.16 18.47 -0.66
N VAL A 360 29.15 18.07 0.60
CA VAL A 360 27.92 17.80 1.35
C VAL A 360 27.06 19.06 1.43
N GLU A 361 27.67 20.20 1.72
CA GLU A 361 26.96 21.48 1.80
C GLU A 361 26.38 21.91 0.44
N GLU A 362 27.12 21.71 -0.65
CA GLU A 362 26.63 22.01 -2.01
C GLU A 362 25.43 21.14 -2.39
N LEU A 363 25.48 19.85 -2.13
CA LEU A 363 24.39 18.92 -2.41
C LEU A 363 23.16 19.20 -1.54
N ARG A 364 23.35 19.59 -0.28
CA ARG A 364 22.26 20.02 0.60
C ARG A 364 21.59 21.28 0.08
N GLN A 365 22.36 22.29 -0.33
CA GLN A 365 21.83 23.51 -0.91
C GLN A 365 21.05 23.27 -2.20
N GLN A 366 21.50 22.33 -3.04
CA GLN A 366 20.76 21.93 -4.24
C GLN A 366 19.45 21.20 -3.87
N THR A 367 19.49 20.32 -2.86
CA THR A 367 18.31 19.61 -2.36
C THR A 367 17.27 20.58 -1.79
N LEU A 368 17.70 21.60 -1.06
CA LEU A 368 16.85 22.62 -0.45
C LEU A 368 16.67 23.88 -1.34
N SER A 369 16.91 23.75 -2.65
CA SER A 369 16.78 24.86 -3.57
C SER A 369 15.32 25.33 -3.69
N PRO A 370 15.06 26.62 -3.98
CA PRO A 370 13.71 27.12 -4.20
C PRO A 370 12.94 26.36 -5.30
N GLU A 371 13.63 25.87 -6.32
CA GLU A 371 13.04 25.05 -7.39
C GLU A 371 12.47 23.73 -6.86
N ASN A 372 13.13 23.13 -5.88
CA ASN A 372 12.74 21.86 -5.27
C ASN A 372 11.75 22.03 -4.09
N LEU A 373 11.48 23.25 -3.68
CA LEU A 373 10.50 23.61 -2.64
C LEU A 373 9.26 24.31 -3.22
N SER A 374 9.31 24.77 -4.47
CA SER A 374 8.23 25.50 -5.11
C SER A 374 7.03 24.60 -5.42
N LEU A 375 5.82 25.08 -5.12
CA LEU A 375 4.56 24.43 -5.51
C LEU A 375 4.38 24.27 -7.03
N GLU A 376 5.09 25.04 -7.85
CA GLU A 376 5.06 24.92 -9.31
C GLU A 376 5.83 23.68 -9.80
N GLY A 377 6.89 23.29 -9.07
CA GLY A 377 7.79 22.21 -9.46
C GLY A 377 7.58 20.89 -8.70
N VAL A 378 6.86 20.92 -7.60
CA VAL A 378 6.73 19.78 -6.66
C VAL A 378 5.29 19.30 -6.63
N PRO A 379 5.01 18.09 -7.14
CA PRO A 379 3.68 17.50 -7.06
C PRO A 379 3.30 17.17 -5.62
N LEU A 380 2.11 17.60 -5.20
CA LEU A 380 1.52 17.26 -3.91
C LEU A 380 0.40 16.23 -4.08
N PHE A 381 0.27 15.33 -3.10
CA PHE A 381 -0.76 14.29 -3.09
C PHE A 381 -1.13 13.89 -1.66
N PHE A 382 -2.30 13.27 -1.49
CA PHE A 382 -2.73 12.77 -0.19
C PHE A 382 -2.27 11.33 0.03
N GLY A 383 -1.68 11.06 1.20
CA GLY A 383 -1.40 9.71 1.66
C GLY A 383 -2.68 8.98 2.12
N THR A 384 -2.55 7.69 2.41
CA THR A 384 -3.66 6.87 2.96
C THR A 384 -4.14 7.35 4.32
N ASP A 385 -3.27 8.01 5.08
CA ASP A 385 -3.55 8.65 6.36
C ASP A 385 -4.27 10.01 6.23
N GLY A 386 -4.51 10.47 4.99
CA GLY A 386 -5.09 11.77 4.69
C GLY A 386 -4.12 12.93 4.83
N GLN A 387 -2.87 12.67 5.24
CA GLN A 387 -1.83 13.71 5.31
C GLN A 387 -1.34 14.10 3.92
N LEU A 388 -0.83 15.33 3.83
CA LEU A 388 -0.23 15.82 2.61
C LEU A 388 1.19 15.24 2.44
N TRP A 389 1.48 14.82 1.23
CA TRP A 389 2.78 14.30 0.81
C TRP A 389 3.31 15.10 -0.35
N MET A 390 4.62 15.16 -0.49
CA MET A 390 5.31 15.75 -1.63
C MET A 390 6.14 14.72 -2.39
N ALA A 391 6.26 14.89 -3.70
CA ALA A 391 7.24 14.21 -4.52
C ALA A 391 8.37 15.19 -4.83
N GLY A 392 9.47 15.11 -4.08
CA GLY A 392 10.63 15.99 -4.19
C GLY A 392 11.88 15.30 -4.73
N CYS A 393 13.00 15.99 -4.73
CA CYS A 393 14.29 15.45 -5.18
C CYS A 393 15.36 15.60 -4.11
N VAL A 394 16.18 14.55 -3.93
CA VAL A 394 17.44 14.63 -3.17
C VAL A 394 18.60 14.56 -4.17
N TRP A 395 19.49 15.54 -4.12
CA TRP A 395 20.66 15.58 -4.98
C TRP A 395 21.77 14.70 -4.40
N HIS A 396 22.41 13.90 -5.25
CA HIS A 396 23.40 12.93 -4.78
C HIS A 396 24.72 12.95 -5.56
N ASP A 397 24.82 13.79 -6.60
CA ASP A 397 26.08 14.02 -7.33
C ASP A 397 26.10 15.44 -7.87
N VAL A 398 27.30 16.06 -7.87
CA VAL A 398 27.46 17.43 -8.37
C VAL A 398 27.23 17.45 -9.86
N GLY A 399 26.17 18.11 -10.26
CA GLY A 399 25.93 18.52 -11.64
C GLY A 399 24.80 17.82 -12.38
N SER A 400 24.28 16.63 -12.00
CA SER A 400 23.20 16.04 -12.81
C SER A 400 22.38 14.90 -12.20
N GLN A 401 22.81 14.24 -11.14
CA GLN A 401 22.04 13.12 -10.62
C GLN A 401 21.23 13.51 -9.40
N ARG A 402 19.91 13.45 -9.57
CA ARG A 402 18.94 13.69 -8.50
C ARG A 402 18.04 12.48 -8.36
N ARG A 403 17.63 12.19 -7.13
CA ARG A 403 16.66 11.16 -6.84
C ARG A 403 15.36 11.77 -6.39
N PHE A 404 14.30 11.24 -6.92
CA PHE A 404 12.96 11.58 -6.47
C PHE A 404 12.63 10.80 -5.21
N VAL A 405 11.97 11.48 -4.27
CA VAL A 405 11.51 10.92 -3.00
C VAL A 405 10.09 11.36 -2.76
N CYS A 406 9.26 10.46 -2.22
CA CYS A 406 7.94 10.80 -1.74
C CYS A 406 8.01 10.94 -0.21
N LEU A 407 7.70 12.12 0.29
CA LEU A 407 7.90 12.48 1.69
C LEU A 407 6.58 12.96 2.33
N PRO A 408 6.21 12.45 3.51
CA PRO A 408 5.10 12.98 4.27
C PRO A 408 5.46 14.34 4.82
N LEU A 409 4.56 15.31 4.69
CA LEU A 409 4.73 16.65 5.25
C LEU A 409 4.28 16.74 6.71
N GLY A 410 3.56 15.72 7.19
CA GLY A 410 3.03 15.66 8.54
C GLY A 410 1.87 16.64 8.76
N ASP A 411 1.62 16.98 10.01
CA ASP A 411 0.62 17.99 10.39
C ASP A 411 1.21 19.39 10.18
N LEU A 412 0.75 20.09 9.16
CA LEU A 412 1.21 21.45 8.84
C LEU A 412 0.74 22.47 9.87
N ALA A 413 -0.33 22.19 10.60
CA ALA A 413 -0.83 23.06 11.67
C ALA A 413 0.21 23.29 12.78
N ARG A 414 1.20 22.40 12.93
CA ARG A 414 2.32 22.57 13.87
C ARG A 414 3.16 23.85 13.64
N PHE A 415 3.02 24.47 12.48
CA PHE A 415 3.74 25.68 12.12
C PHE A 415 2.91 26.97 12.27
N TRP A 416 1.62 26.88 12.64
CA TRP A 416 0.74 28.06 12.73
C TRP A 416 1.07 28.98 13.93
N ASP A 417 1.80 28.48 14.91
CA ASP A 417 2.13 29.20 16.16
C ASP A 417 3.61 29.69 16.22
N ARG A 418 4.32 29.73 15.10
CA ARG A 418 5.72 30.21 15.06
C ARG A 418 5.81 31.63 14.47
#